data_b4d5333385d2b0fdeff06b7ba79b0dd4
#
_entry.id   b4d5333385d2b0fdeff06b7ba79b0dd4
#
_cell.length_a   1.000
_cell.length_b   1.000
_cell.length_c   1.000
_cell.angle_alpha   90.00
_cell.angle_beta   90.00
_cell.angle_gamma   90.00
#
_symmetry.space_group_name_H-M   'P 1'
#
loop_
_entity.id
_entity.type
_entity.pdbx_description
1 polymer ?
#
loop_
_entity_poly.entity_id
_entity_poly.type
_entity_poly.pdbx_seq_one_letter_code
_entity_poly.pdbx_strand_id
1 'polypeptide(L)'
;MTTLKAEKRDPQVKAKKLRREGFVTGVLYGKEMKENIALKFEEKEALRFMKDAKEGAQASLDIEGETVNAMVKNIDYDPMSKKVLALDFQALVAGEVVSATVPVHFLNEEIVQGVFEPELSEIHYKADPAHLLEPIEIDLAKLPAGTKNMYVKDLKLEEKGVNVSTPADTQL
;
A
#
# COMPACT_ATOMS: atom_id res chain seq x y z
N MET A 1 -6.86 -6.87 9.02
CA MET A 1 -6.59 -7.38 7.66
C MET A 1 -7.88 -7.29 6.86
N THR A 2 -7.88 -6.52 5.79
CA THR A 2 -9.10 -6.24 5.02
C THR A 2 -9.27 -7.32 3.95
N THR A 3 -10.49 -7.89 3.84
CA THR A 3 -10.80 -8.92 2.83
C THR A 3 -11.47 -8.27 1.63
N LEU A 4 -11.01 -8.59 0.43
CA LEU A 4 -11.58 -8.14 -0.84
C LEU A 4 -11.96 -9.35 -1.69
N LYS A 5 -13.21 -9.38 -2.15
CA LYS A 5 -13.69 -10.40 -3.08
C LYS A 5 -13.20 -10.10 -4.49
N ALA A 6 -12.69 -11.11 -5.15
CA ALA A 6 -12.18 -11.06 -6.51
C ALA A 6 -12.72 -12.21 -7.34
N GLU A 7 -12.93 -11.94 -8.61
CA GLU A 7 -13.25 -12.97 -9.61
C GLU A 7 -12.14 -13.02 -10.67
N LYS A 8 -11.85 -14.20 -11.19
CA LYS A 8 -10.94 -14.33 -12.32
C LYS A 8 -11.50 -13.63 -13.55
N ARG A 9 -10.67 -12.81 -14.15
CA ARG A 9 -11.04 -12.08 -15.36
C ARG A 9 -10.70 -12.90 -16.60
N ASP A 10 -11.65 -12.96 -17.56
CA ASP A 10 -11.34 -13.44 -18.90
C ASP A 10 -10.39 -12.44 -19.61
N PRO A 11 -9.17 -12.87 -20.00
CA PRO A 11 -8.21 -12.02 -20.70
C PRO A 11 -8.72 -11.43 -22.01
N GLN A 12 -9.70 -12.07 -22.65
CA GLN A 12 -10.31 -11.60 -23.91
C GLN A 12 -11.24 -10.40 -23.72
N VAL A 13 -11.75 -10.19 -22.49
CA VAL A 13 -12.61 -9.06 -22.20
C VAL A 13 -11.77 -7.82 -21.91
N LYS A 14 -11.96 -6.77 -22.73
CA LYS A 14 -11.20 -5.52 -22.58
C LYS A 14 -11.53 -4.82 -21.26
N ALA A 15 -10.52 -4.30 -20.57
CA ALA A 15 -10.66 -3.56 -19.31
C ALA A 15 -11.69 -2.40 -19.39
N LYS A 16 -11.71 -1.68 -20.52
CA LYS A 16 -12.67 -0.59 -20.76
C LYS A 16 -14.13 -1.06 -20.72
N LYS A 17 -14.42 -2.30 -21.17
CA LYS A 17 -15.77 -2.87 -21.10
C LYS A 17 -16.13 -3.16 -19.65
N LEU A 18 -15.27 -3.83 -18.89
CA LEU A 18 -15.49 -4.15 -17.49
C LEU A 18 -15.70 -2.90 -16.63
N ARG A 19 -14.93 -1.83 -16.87
CA ARG A 19 -15.10 -0.56 -16.14
C ARG A 19 -16.46 0.10 -16.43
N ARG A 20 -17.01 -0.07 -17.63
CA ARG A 20 -18.37 0.41 -17.96
C ARG A 20 -19.45 -0.41 -17.28
N GLU A 21 -19.19 -1.67 -17.01
CA GLU A 21 -20.07 -2.60 -16.31
C GLU A 21 -19.96 -2.49 -14.77
N GLY A 22 -19.12 -1.57 -14.24
CA GLY A 22 -18.96 -1.35 -12.81
C GLY A 22 -17.93 -2.26 -12.15
N PHE A 23 -16.96 -2.75 -12.92
CA PHE A 23 -15.84 -3.55 -12.40
C PHE A 23 -14.52 -2.79 -12.48
N VAL A 24 -13.66 -3.08 -11.52
CA VAL A 24 -12.25 -2.67 -11.48
C VAL A 24 -11.40 -3.85 -11.89
N THR A 25 -10.37 -3.61 -12.67
CA THR A 25 -9.43 -4.65 -13.10
C THR A 25 -8.22 -4.71 -12.16
N GLY A 26 -7.56 -5.85 -12.07
CA GLY A 26 -6.35 -6.00 -11.31
C GLY A 26 -5.58 -7.26 -11.68
N VAL A 27 -4.43 -7.40 -11.07
CA VAL A 27 -3.54 -8.55 -11.27
C VAL A 27 -3.03 -9.02 -9.91
N LEU A 28 -3.02 -10.32 -9.71
CA LEU A 28 -2.30 -10.98 -8.63
C LEU A 28 -1.08 -11.69 -9.23
N TYR A 29 0.09 -11.38 -8.70
CA TYR A 29 1.36 -12.00 -9.10
C TYR A 29 2.20 -12.37 -7.88
N GLY A 30 3.18 -13.24 -8.05
CA GLY A 30 4.08 -13.67 -6.99
C GLY A 30 5.18 -14.57 -7.54
N LYS A 31 6.30 -14.69 -6.83
CA LYS A 31 7.45 -15.47 -7.29
C LYS A 31 7.15 -16.96 -7.42
N GLU A 32 6.33 -17.52 -6.55
CA GLU A 32 5.95 -18.94 -6.60
C GLU A 32 4.79 -19.19 -7.57
N MET A 33 4.18 -18.15 -8.10
CA MET A 33 3.11 -18.28 -9.09
C MET A 33 3.71 -18.51 -10.48
N LYS A 34 3.25 -19.57 -11.16
CA LYS A 34 3.67 -19.86 -12.54
C LYS A 34 3.18 -18.82 -13.53
N GLU A 35 2.00 -18.25 -13.27
CA GLU A 35 1.35 -17.25 -14.13
C GLU A 35 0.65 -16.21 -13.26
N ASN A 36 0.62 -14.96 -13.74
CA ASN A 36 -0.15 -13.90 -13.11
C ASN A 36 -1.65 -14.16 -13.29
N ILE A 37 -2.43 -13.95 -12.25
CA ILE A 37 -3.88 -14.11 -12.30
C ILE A 37 -4.52 -12.75 -12.57
N ALA A 38 -5.18 -12.61 -13.72
CA ALA A 38 -5.98 -11.43 -14.00
C ALA A 38 -7.28 -11.48 -13.19
N LEU A 39 -7.57 -10.41 -12.45
CA LEU A 39 -8.70 -10.29 -11.55
C LEU A 39 -9.63 -9.16 -11.96
N LYS A 40 -10.88 -9.25 -11.51
CA LYS A 40 -11.86 -8.17 -11.52
C LYS A 40 -12.53 -8.09 -10.16
N PHE A 41 -12.88 -6.87 -9.77
CA PHE A 41 -13.50 -6.55 -8.49
C PHE A 41 -14.74 -5.70 -8.73
N GLU A 42 -15.75 -5.77 -7.89
CA GLU A 42 -16.84 -4.81 -7.92
C GLU A 42 -16.35 -3.41 -7.54
N GLU A 43 -16.74 -2.38 -8.32
CA GLU A 43 -16.29 -0.98 -8.10
C GLU A 43 -16.60 -0.49 -6.68
N LYS A 44 -17.75 -0.86 -6.12
CA LYS A 44 -18.16 -0.46 -4.77
C LYS A 44 -17.26 -1.07 -3.69
N GLU A 45 -16.90 -2.34 -3.84
CA GLU A 45 -16.02 -3.03 -2.90
C GLU A 45 -14.58 -2.52 -3.02
N ALA A 46 -14.11 -2.27 -4.25
CA ALA A 46 -12.80 -1.68 -4.49
C ALA A 46 -12.67 -0.27 -3.89
N LEU A 47 -13.69 0.57 -4.01
CA LEU A 47 -13.72 1.91 -3.39
C LEU A 47 -13.72 1.85 -1.85
N ARG A 48 -14.44 0.89 -1.26
CA ARG A 48 -14.42 0.68 0.18
C ARG A 48 -13.05 0.21 0.63
N PHE A 49 -12.50 -0.78 -0.06
CA PHE A 49 -11.19 -1.34 0.23
C PHE A 49 -10.09 -0.26 0.21
N MET A 50 -10.08 0.61 -0.80
CA MET A 50 -9.10 1.69 -0.94
C MET A 50 -9.13 2.70 0.23
N LYS A 51 -10.26 2.84 0.94
CA LYS A 51 -10.35 3.72 2.12
C LYS A 51 -9.57 3.14 3.30
N ASP A 52 -9.59 1.83 3.43
CA ASP A 52 -9.04 1.11 4.58
C ASP A 52 -7.62 0.57 4.29
N ALA A 53 -7.28 0.37 3.03
CA ALA A 53 -6.00 -0.17 2.59
C ALA A 53 -5.31 0.75 1.58
N LYS A 54 -4.03 0.99 1.81
CA LYS A 54 -3.14 1.77 0.94
C LYS A 54 -2.09 0.85 0.31
N GLU A 55 -1.29 1.38 -0.60
CA GLU A 55 -0.13 0.68 -1.12
C GLU A 55 0.79 0.22 0.02
N GLY A 56 1.30 -0.99 -0.08
CA GLY A 56 2.06 -1.64 0.98
C GLY A 56 1.23 -2.37 2.05
N ALA A 57 -0.08 -2.14 2.11
CA ALA A 57 -0.94 -2.80 3.10
C ALA A 57 -1.18 -4.29 2.77
N GLN A 58 -1.33 -5.10 3.81
CA GLN A 58 -1.75 -6.49 3.66
C GLN A 58 -3.25 -6.60 3.42
N ALA A 59 -3.63 -7.47 2.51
CA ALA A 59 -5.00 -7.78 2.16
C ALA A 59 -5.21 -9.29 2.02
N SER A 60 -6.42 -9.73 2.30
CA SER A 60 -6.88 -11.09 2.04
C SER A 60 -7.77 -11.07 0.80
N LEU A 61 -7.36 -11.72 -0.26
CA LEU A 61 -8.16 -11.83 -1.48
C LEU A 61 -8.97 -13.12 -1.44
N ASP A 62 -10.29 -13.02 -1.54
CA ASP A 62 -11.18 -14.16 -1.75
C ASP A 62 -11.41 -14.30 -3.27
N ILE A 63 -10.73 -15.25 -3.86
CA ILE A 63 -10.79 -15.53 -5.31
C ILE A 63 -11.60 -16.79 -5.51
N GLU A 64 -12.89 -16.62 -5.84
CA GLU A 64 -13.81 -17.74 -6.12
C GLU A 64 -13.88 -18.79 -4.98
N GLY A 65 -13.72 -18.33 -3.73
CA GLY A 65 -13.75 -19.20 -2.53
C GLY A 65 -12.38 -19.64 -2.03
N GLU A 66 -11.31 -19.30 -2.73
CA GLU A 66 -9.94 -19.49 -2.26
C GLU A 66 -9.39 -18.18 -1.66
N THR A 67 -8.92 -18.26 -0.43
CA THR A 67 -8.33 -17.09 0.24
C THR A 67 -6.83 -17.02 0.02
N VAL A 68 -6.36 -15.94 -0.56
CA VAL A 68 -4.94 -15.66 -0.80
C VAL A 68 -4.50 -14.41 -0.04
N ASN A 69 -3.46 -14.54 0.76
CA ASN A 69 -2.84 -13.38 1.40
C ASN A 69 -1.96 -12.65 0.39
N ALA A 70 -2.16 -11.36 0.28
CA ALA A 70 -1.47 -10.52 -0.68
C ALA A 70 -1.14 -9.15 -0.08
N MET A 71 -0.25 -8.44 -0.72
CA MET A 71 0.07 -7.05 -0.43
C MET A 71 -0.41 -6.18 -1.59
N VAL A 72 -1.01 -5.05 -1.27
CA VAL A 72 -1.38 -4.03 -2.25
C VAL A 72 -0.11 -3.43 -2.84
N LYS A 73 0.09 -3.57 -4.12
CA LYS A 73 1.27 -3.04 -4.82
C LYS A 73 1.03 -1.73 -5.51
N ASN A 74 -0.14 -1.60 -6.12
CA ASN A 74 -0.49 -0.40 -6.85
C ASN A 74 -2.00 -0.17 -6.79
N ILE A 75 -2.38 1.08 -6.62
CA ILE A 75 -3.77 1.55 -6.68
C ILE A 75 -3.85 2.64 -7.74
N ASP A 76 -4.41 2.32 -8.89
CA ASP A 76 -4.66 3.30 -9.95
C ASP A 76 -6.04 3.94 -9.72
N TYR A 77 -6.04 5.19 -9.30
CA TYR A 77 -7.23 5.95 -8.95
C TYR A 77 -7.32 7.23 -9.76
N ASP A 78 -8.47 7.45 -10.41
CA ASP A 78 -8.76 8.68 -11.12
C ASP A 78 -9.52 9.67 -10.19
N PRO A 79 -8.87 10.74 -9.72
CA PRO A 79 -9.50 11.71 -8.83
C PRO A 79 -10.61 12.52 -9.51
N MET A 80 -10.57 12.67 -10.83
CA MET A 80 -11.59 13.44 -11.56
C MET A 80 -12.90 12.69 -11.66
N SER A 81 -12.85 11.41 -12.03
CA SER A 81 -14.05 10.55 -12.10
C SER A 81 -14.38 9.91 -10.75
N LYS A 82 -13.50 10.03 -9.74
CA LYS A 82 -13.57 9.38 -8.42
C LYS A 82 -13.70 7.86 -8.51
N LYS A 83 -12.97 7.26 -9.46
CA LYS A 83 -13.02 5.83 -9.75
C LYS A 83 -11.68 5.17 -9.53
N VAL A 84 -11.74 3.95 -9.01
CA VAL A 84 -10.60 3.04 -9.02
C VAL A 84 -10.52 2.41 -10.40
N LEU A 85 -9.37 2.49 -11.05
CA LEU A 85 -9.13 1.96 -12.38
C LEU A 85 -8.50 0.58 -12.35
N ALA A 86 -7.54 0.38 -11.45
CA ALA A 86 -6.87 -0.90 -11.25
C ALA A 86 -6.40 -1.09 -9.80
N LEU A 87 -6.29 -2.35 -9.39
CA LEU A 87 -5.73 -2.78 -8.11
C LEU A 87 -4.78 -3.95 -8.36
N ASP A 88 -3.49 -3.75 -8.14
CA ASP A 88 -2.50 -4.79 -8.33
C ASP A 88 -2.00 -5.32 -6.99
N PHE A 89 -1.87 -6.64 -6.91
CA PHE A 89 -1.52 -7.35 -5.69
C PHE A 89 -0.32 -8.26 -5.92
N GLN A 90 0.52 -8.35 -4.90
CA GLN A 90 1.58 -9.34 -4.82
C GLN A 90 1.21 -10.41 -3.79
N ALA A 91 1.17 -11.67 -4.19
CA ALA A 91 0.95 -12.78 -3.27
C ALA A 91 2.07 -12.84 -2.22
N LEU A 92 1.69 -13.06 -0.97
CA LEU A 92 2.62 -13.15 0.15
C LEU A 92 2.85 -14.62 0.50
N VAL A 93 4.12 -15.01 0.53
CA VAL A 93 4.56 -16.34 0.97
C VAL A 93 5.39 -16.18 2.23
N ALA A 94 5.11 -16.95 3.25
CA ALA A 94 5.84 -16.90 4.52
C ALA A 94 7.34 -17.16 4.29
N GLY A 95 8.20 -16.31 4.87
CA GLY A 95 9.66 -16.38 4.73
C GLY A 95 10.21 -15.77 3.42
N GLU A 96 9.36 -15.29 2.53
CA GLU A 96 9.79 -14.58 1.33
C GLU A 96 9.88 -13.06 1.58
N VAL A 97 11.08 -12.51 1.44
CA VAL A 97 11.29 -11.06 1.56
C VAL A 97 10.66 -10.34 0.38
N VAL A 98 9.75 -9.43 0.68
CA VAL A 98 9.07 -8.57 -0.30
C VAL A 98 9.51 -7.12 -0.16
N SER A 99 9.53 -6.39 -1.28
CA SER A 99 9.73 -4.94 -1.25
C SER A 99 8.38 -4.27 -1.05
N ALA A 100 8.28 -3.44 -0.04
CA ALA A 100 7.08 -2.71 0.33
C ALA A 100 7.37 -1.22 0.48
N THR A 101 6.31 -0.44 0.48
CA THR A 101 6.34 1.00 0.74
C THR A 101 5.39 1.29 1.89
N VAL A 102 5.83 2.13 2.83
CA VAL A 102 4.99 2.57 3.94
C VAL A 102 4.80 4.09 3.87
N PRO A 103 3.55 4.59 3.91
CA PRO A 103 3.28 6.01 3.95
C PRO A 103 3.64 6.61 5.31
N VAL A 104 4.11 7.85 5.29
CA VAL A 104 4.37 8.67 6.49
C VAL A 104 3.29 9.75 6.57
N HIS A 105 2.61 9.80 7.70
CA HIS A 105 1.59 10.80 7.99
C HIS A 105 2.04 11.69 9.13
N PHE A 106 1.99 12.99 8.91
CA PHE A 106 2.27 13.96 9.95
C PHE A 106 0.95 14.41 10.59
N LEU A 107 0.92 14.44 11.92
CA LEU A 107 -0.22 14.87 12.70
C LEU A 107 0.08 16.19 13.39
N ASN A 108 -0.94 17.03 13.56
CA ASN A 108 -0.85 18.34 14.22
C ASN A 108 0.12 19.32 13.53
N GLU A 109 0.09 19.36 12.21
CA GLU A 109 0.94 20.26 11.40
C GLU A 109 0.68 21.75 11.74
N GLU A 110 -0.52 22.08 12.16
CA GLU A 110 -0.94 23.43 12.56
C GLU A 110 -0.20 23.99 13.78
N ILE A 111 0.48 23.15 14.56
CA ILE A 111 1.24 23.57 15.74
C ILE A 111 2.62 24.08 15.35
N VAL A 112 3.10 23.72 14.15
CA VAL A 112 4.43 24.11 13.71
C VAL A 112 4.49 25.60 13.43
N GLN A 113 5.33 26.33 14.17
CA GLN A 113 5.60 27.74 13.91
C GLN A 113 6.63 27.87 12.78
N GLY A 114 6.15 28.14 11.55
CA GLY A 114 7.01 28.29 10.38
C GLY A 114 6.47 27.56 9.17
N VAL A 115 7.35 27.33 8.20
CA VAL A 115 7.03 26.54 7.01
C VAL A 115 7.33 25.08 7.32
N PHE A 116 6.32 24.24 7.20
CA PHE A 116 6.45 22.78 7.27
C PHE A 116 6.41 22.22 5.86
N GLU A 117 7.52 21.68 5.40
CA GLU A 117 7.66 21.07 4.08
C GLU A 117 8.22 19.65 4.26
N PRO A 118 7.37 18.63 4.26
CA PRO A 118 7.82 17.24 4.27
C PRO A 118 8.48 16.92 2.92
N GLU A 119 9.71 16.43 2.95
CA GLU A 119 10.44 16.03 1.74
C GLU A 119 10.08 14.59 1.32
N LEU A 120 9.61 13.78 2.27
CA LEU A 120 9.31 12.37 2.05
C LEU A 120 7.92 12.02 2.56
N SER A 121 7.09 11.51 1.68
CA SER A 121 5.73 11.03 2.01
C SER A 121 5.64 9.52 2.22
N GLU A 122 6.68 8.78 1.82
CA GLU A 122 6.70 7.32 1.87
C GLU A 122 8.12 6.78 2.02
N ILE A 123 8.25 5.62 2.69
CA ILE A 123 9.53 4.95 2.92
C ILE A 123 9.51 3.59 2.24
N HIS A 124 10.51 3.32 1.42
CA HIS A 124 10.73 2.02 0.78
C HIS A 124 11.55 1.10 1.70
N TYR A 125 11.08 -0.12 1.85
CA TYR A 125 11.75 -1.11 2.69
C TYR A 125 11.54 -2.53 2.16
N LYS A 126 12.30 -3.48 2.70
CA LYS A 126 12.17 -4.91 2.44
C LYS A 126 11.92 -5.62 3.75
N ALA A 127 10.93 -6.50 3.77
CA ALA A 127 10.59 -7.29 4.94
C ALA A 127 9.96 -8.64 4.58
N ASP A 128 9.97 -9.55 5.54
CA ASP A 128 9.12 -10.73 5.54
C ASP A 128 7.65 -10.30 5.71
N PRO A 129 6.68 -11.00 5.13
CA PRO A 129 5.25 -10.69 5.29
C PRO A 129 4.77 -10.56 6.75
N ALA A 130 5.44 -11.25 7.68
CA ALA A 130 5.14 -11.14 9.12
C ALA A 130 5.58 -9.80 9.74
N HIS A 131 6.46 -9.05 9.08
CA HIS A 131 7.06 -7.81 9.58
C HIS A 131 6.72 -6.59 8.70
N LEU A 132 5.66 -6.67 7.90
CA LEU A 132 5.20 -5.51 7.13
C LEU A 132 4.75 -4.38 8.06
N LEU A 133 5.20 -3.17 7.76
CA LEU A 133 4.93 -1.99 8.57
C LEU A 133 3.52 -1.46 8.33
N GLU A 134 2.88 -1.01 9.40
CA GLU A 134 1.69 -0.17 9.31
C GLU A 134 2.06 1.27 8.97
N PRO A 135 1.12 2.09 8.46
CA PRO A 135 1.36 3.51 8.22
C PRO A 135 2.05 4.20 9.41
N ILE A 136 3.10 4.95 9.12
CA ILE A 136 3.88 5.63 10.15
C ILE A 136 3.21 6.97 10.43
N GLU A 137 2.77 7.16 11.69
CA GLU A 137 2.22 8.42 12.14
C GLU A 137 3.25 9.17 13.00
N ILE A 138 3.60 10.37 12.59
CA ILE A 138 4.52 11.25 13.29
C ILE A 138 3.70 12.41 13.88
N ASP A 139 3.55 12.40 15.19
CA ASP A 139 2.85 13.47 15.90
C ASP A 139 3.83 14.62 16.22
N LEU A 140 3.70 15.70 15.47
CA LEU A 140 4.57 16.88 15.59
C LEU A 140 4.45 17.55 16.96
N ALA A 141 3.32 17.38 17.66
CA ALA A 141 3.14 17.90 19.02
C ALA A 141 3.99 17.19 20.07
N LYS A 142 4.44 15.97 19.78
CA LYS A 142 5.28 15.17 20.69
C LYS A 142 6.77 15.32 20.43
N LEU A 143 7.14 16.00 19.37
CA LEU A 143 8.57 16.25 19.09
C LEU A 143 9.16 17.24 20.09
N PRO A 144 10.46 17.08 20.43
CA PRO A 144 11.16 18.02 21.29
C PRO A 144 11.09 19.45 20.75
N ALA A 145 10.88 20.42 21.63
CA ALA A 145 10.84 21.82 21.25
C ALA A 145 12.14 22.23 20.53
N GLY A 146 12.02 22.82 19.34
CA GLY A 146 13.17 23.23 18.54
C GLY A 146 13.71 22.19 17.57
N THR A 147 13.03 21.04 17.40
CA THR A 147 13.34 20.08 16.32
C THR A 147 13.12 20.77 14.98
N LYS A 148 14.19 20.90 14.19
CA LYS A 148 14.13 21.53 12.86
C LYS A 148 14.07 20.52 11.74
N ASN A 149 14.73 19.39 11.90
CA ASN A 149 14.84 18.34 10.90
C ASN A 149 14.64 17.00 11.57
N MET A 150 14.00 16.10 10.85
CA MET A 150 13.80 14.70 11.21
C MET A 150 14.24 13.82 10.05
N TYR A 151 14.88 12.70 10.35
CA TYR A 151 15.44 11.80 9.34
C TYR A 151 14.86 10.41 9.47
N VAL A 152 14.94 9.63 8.39
CA VAL A 152 14.47 8.23 8.35
C VAL A 152 15.09 7.39 9.48
N LYS A 153 16.38 7.62 9.82
CA LYS A 153 17.07 6.94 10.93
C LYS A 153 16.44 7.17 12.31
N ASP A 154 15.79 8.32 12.51
CA ASP A 154 15.17 8.68 13.79
C ASP A 154 13.94 7.83 14.10
N LEU A 155 13.35 7.21 13.06
CA LEU A 155 12.21 6.30 13.18
C LEU A 155 12.59 4.90 13.67
N LYS A 156 13.88 4.55 13.68
CA LYS A 156 14.42 3.25 14.17
C LYS A 156 13.68 2.04 13.59
N LEU A 157 13.35 2.09 12.31
CA LEU A 157 12.55 1.05 11.65
C LEU A 157 13.26 -0.31 11.61
N GLU A 158 14.59 -0.31 11.59
CA GLU A 158 15.40 -1.53 11.62
C GLU A 158 15.17 -2.38 12.89
N GLU A 159 14.81 -1.76 14.02
CA GLU A 159 14.45 -2.45 15.25
C GLU A 159 13.16 -3.29 15.09
N LYS A 160 12.34 -2.99 14.08
CA LYS A 160 11.11 -3.73 13.74
C LYS A 160 11.37 -4.93 12.81
N GLY A 161 12.63 -5.26 12.53
CA GLY A 161 13.00 -6.41 11.69
C GLY A 161 12.86 -6.17 10.19
N VAL A 162 12.85 -4.92 9.76
CA VAL A 162 12.76 -4.54 8.36
C VAL A 162 14.09 -3.97 7.84
N ASN A 163 14.35 -4.16 6.56
CA ASN A 163 15.53 -3.58 5.89
C ASN A 163 15.09 -2.36 5.09
N VAL A 164 15.40 -1.17 5.60
CA VAL A 164 15.03 0.10 4.98
C VAL A 164 15.89 0.32 3.73
N SER A 165 15.25 0.54 2.59
CA SER A 165 15.92 0.81 1.30
C SER A 165 16.10 2.32 1.08
N THR A 166 15.25 3.15 1.68
CA THR A 166 15.41 4.61 1.68
C THR A 166 16.64 4.99 2.50
N PRO A 167 17.52 5.89 2.01
CA PRO A 167 18.73 6.28 2.76
C PRO A 167 18.38 6.82 4.15
N ALA A 168 19.13 6.39 5.16
CA ALA A 168 18.90 6.75 6.56
C ALA A 168 18.99 8.26 6.85
N ASP A 169 19.78 8.98 6.05
CA ASP A 169 19.98 10.43 6.16
C ASP A 169 18.99 11.24 5.28
N THR A 170 17.96 10.59 4.71
CA THR A 170 16.89 11.31 4.01
C THR A 170 16.03 12.03 5.03
N GLN A 171 15.77 13.30 4.77
CA GLN A 171 14.88 14.14 5.58
C GLN A 171 13.41 13.74 5.34
N LEU A 172 12.64 13.76 6.43
CA LEU A 172 11.19 13.46 6.43
C LEU A 172 10.38 14.75 6.27
#